data_1b8b4a690105a1744e3de519b5b0c2c1
#
_entry.id   1b8b4a690105a1744e3de519b5b0c2c1
#
_cell.length_a   1.000
_cell.length_b   1.000
_cell.length_c   1.000
_cell.angle_alpha   90.00
_cell.angle_beta   90.00
_cell.angle_gamma   90.00
#
_symmetry.space_group_name_H-M   'P 1'
#
loop_
_entity.id
_entity.type
_entity.pdbx_description
1 polymer ?
#
loop_
_entity_poly.entity_id
_entity_poly.type
_entity_poly.pdbx_seq_one_letter_code
_entity_poly.pdbx_strand_id
1 'polypeptide(L)'
;MSLQDQFTQAQADSKNLSERPDNMTMLKLYALFKQGSKGDASGERPGFTDMIGRAKFDAWDQLKGTSQDDAMQQYVDLVDDLKD
;
A
#
# COMPACT_ATOMS: atom_id res chain seq x y z
N MET A 1 -7.71 5.29 19.14
CA MET A 1 -8.07 4.69 17.85
C MET A 1 -7.34 3.36 17.70
N SER A 2 -8.02 2.36 17.18
CA SER A 2 -7.37 1.10 16.86
C SER A 2 -6.47 1.27 15.63
N LEU A 3 -5.55 0.33 15.43
CA LEU A 3 -4.72 0.33 14.22
C LEU A 3 -5.58 0.24 12.96
N GLN A 4 -6.65 -0.57 12.99
CA GLN A 4 -7.58 -0.67 11.87
C GLN A 4 -8.23 0.68 11.55
N ASP A 5 -8.63 1.42 12.58
CA ASP A 5 -9.22 2.75 12.39
C ASP A 5 -8.20 3.73 11.82
N GLN A 6 -6.96 3.68 12.29
CA GLN A 6 -5.88 4.51 11.77
C GLN A 6 -5.59 4.19 10.31
N PHE A 7 -5.59 2.91 9.97
CA PHE A 7 -5.37 2.44 8.60
C PHE A 7 -6.49 2.94 7.66
N THR A 8 -7.74 2.84 8.11
CA THR A 8 -8.89 3.35 7.34
C THR A 8 -8.80 4.87 7.15
N GLN A 9 -8.44 5.59 8.21
CA GLN A 9 -8.29 7.04 8.12
C GLN A 9 -7.14 7.43 7.18
N ALA A 10 -6.02 6.70 7.24
CA ALA A 10 -4.89 6.95 6.36
C ALA A 10 -5.24 6.75 4.89
N GLN A 11 -6.11 5.78 4.59
CA GLN A 11 -6.59 5.58 3.22
C GLN A 11 -7.36 6.80 2.71
N ALA A 12 -8.20 7.38 3.56
CA ALA A 12 -8.91 8.61 3.22
C ALA A 12 -7.93 9.78 3.06
N ASP A 13 -6.98 9.90 3.98
CA ASP A 13 -5.98 10.97 3.97
C ASP A 13 -5.10 10.91 2.71
N SER A 14 -4.77 9.71 2.25
CA SER A 14 -3.91 9.53 1.06
C SER A 14 -4.55 10.11 -0.20
N LYS A 15 -5.87 10.22 -0.22
CA LYS A 15 -6.59 10.80 -1.36
C LYS A 15 -6.67 12.32 -1.30
N ASN A 16 -6.29 12.91 -0.17
CA ASN A 16 -6.40 14.33 0.09
C ASN A 16 -5.05 15.00 0.33
N LEU A 17 -3.98 14.38 -0.14
CA LEU A 17 -2.64 14.96 -0.03
C LEU A 17 -2.55 16.20 -0.93
N SER A 18 -1.85 17.24 -0.46
CA SER A 18 -1.68 18.47 -1.22
C SER A 18 -0.85 18.27 -2.48
N GLU A 19 0.08 17.31 -2.46
CA GLU A 19 0.89 16.94 -3.61
C GLU A 19 0.75 15.45 -3.89
N ARG A 20 0.63 15.11 -5.16
CA ARG A 20 0.59 13.71 -5.57
C ARG A 20 1.98 13.08 -5.38
N PRO A 21 2.08 11.97 -4.64
CA PRO A 21 3.36 11.28 -4.51
C PRO A 21 3.90 10.79 -5.86
N ASP A 22 5.20 10.56 -5.93
CA ASP A 22 5.80 10.00 -7.13
C ASP A 22 5.35 8.55 -7.36
N ASN A 23 5.65 8.01 -8.53
CA ASN A 23 5.19 6.67 -8.92
C ASN A 23 5.72 5.57 -7.99
N MET A 24 6.96 5.68 -7.53
CA MET A 24 7.53 4.68 -6.61
C MET A 24 6.80 4.69 -5.27
N THR A 25 6.50 5.88 -4.76
CA THR A 25 5.74 6.02 -3.50
C THR A 25 4.31 5.52 -3.67
N MET A 26 3.69 5.78 -4.82
CA MET A 26 2.34 5.27 -5.10
C MET A 26 2.32 3.75 -5.12
N LEU A 27 3.32 3.10 -5.70
CA LEU A 27 3.45 1.64 -5.70
C LEU A 27 3.63 1.11 -4.28
N LYS A 28 4.44 1.79 -3.47
CA LYS A 28 4.66 1.39 -2.08
C LYS A 28 3.37 1.50 -1.27
N LEU A 29 2.62 2.58 -1.44
CA LEU A 29 1.32 2.74 -0.79
C LEU A 29 0.36 1.63 -1.18
N TYR A 30 0.29 1.30 -2.47
CA TYR A 30 -0.55 0.22 -2.95
C TYR A 30 -0.16 -1.11 -2.32
N ALA A 31 1.14 -1.42 -2.31
CA ALA A 31 1.64 -2.69 -1.77
C ALA A 31 1.31 -2.82 -0.28
N LEU A 32 1.56 -1.77 0.50
CA LEU A 32 1.26 -1.77 1.93
C LEU A 32 -0.26 -1.87 2.18
N PHE A 33 -1.05 -1.21 1.37
CA PHE A 33 -2.51 -1.31 1.45
C PHE A 33 -2.97 -2.75 1.22
N LYS A 34 -2.46 -3.41 0.18
CA LYS A 34 -2.84 -4.79 -0.13
C LYS A 34 -2.36 -5.75 0.96
N GLN A 35 -1.12 -5.58 1.42
CA GLN A 35 -0.58 -6.45 2.47
C GLN A 35 -1.35 -6.26 3.77
N GLY A 36 -1.69 -5.02 4.13
CA GLY A 36 -2.45 -4.73 5.34
C GLY A 36 -3.90 -5.21 5.27
N SER A 37 -4.50 -5.20 4.07
CA SER A 37 -5.90 -5.59 3.87
C SER A 37 -6.09 -7.10 3.68
N LYS A 38 -5.18 -7.75 2.96
CA LYS A 38 -5.36 -9.13 2.48
C LYS A 38 -4.25 -10.08 2.91
N GLY A 39 -3.11 -9.57 3.38
CA GLY A 39 -1.95 -10.40 3.67
C GLY A 39 -1.12 -10.65 2.42
N ASP A 40 -0.43 -11.78 2.38
CA ASP A 40 0.50 -12.11 1.29
C ASP A 40 -0.18 -12.14 -0.08
N ALA A 41 0.56 -11.71 -1.10
CA ALA A 41 0.07 -11.72 -2.47
C ALA A 41 -0.37 -13.12 -2.88
N SER A 42 -1.51 -13.20 -3.55
CA SER A 42 -2.08 -14.44 -4.03
C SER A 42 -2.69 -14.21 -5.40
N GLY A 43 -2.97 -15.30 -6.11
CA GLY A 43 -3.51 -15.22 -7.45
C GLY A 43 -2.42 -15.15 -8.50
N GLU A 44 -2.82 -14.96 -9.75
CA GLU A 44 -1.89 -14.93 -10.87
C GLU A 44 -1.26 -13.56 -11.02
N ARG A 45 0.05 -13.55 -11.26
CA ARG A 45 0.77 -12.34 -11.63
C ARG A 45 0.25 -11.87 -13.00
N PRO A 46 -0.14 -10.59 -13.14
CA PRO A 46 -0.56 -10.08 -14.45
C PRO A 46 0.52 -10.29 -15.52
N GLY A 47 0.10 -10.49 -16.75
CA GLY A 47 1.02 -10.66 -17.87
C GLY A 47 1.78 -9.39 -18.21
N PHE A 48 2.83 -9.53 -19.00
CA PHE A 48 3.67 -8.37 -19.33
C PHE A 48 2.99 -7.35 -20.25
N THR A 49 1.83 -7.67 -20.81
CA THR A 49 1.02 -6.67 -21.52
C THR A 49 0.28 -5.73 -20.58
N ASP A 50 0.11 -6.13 -19.32
CA ASP A 50 -0.46 -5.28 -18.26
C ASP A 50 0.67 -4.83 -17.33
N MET A 51 1.48 -3.90 -17.81
CA MET A 51 2.69 -3.47 -17.10
C MET A 51 2.37 -2.81 -15.75
N ILE A 52 1.32 -2.02 -15.68
CA ILE A 52 0.94 -1.34 -14.44
C ILE A 52 0.44 -2.34 -13.40
N GLY A 53 -0.45 -3.25 -13.80
CA GLY A 53 -0.95 -4.30 -12.91
C GLY A 53 0.16 -5.21 -12.43
N ARG A 54 1.12 -5.52 -13.31
CA ARG A 54 2.26 -6.35 -12.97
C ARG A 54 3.18 -5.66 -11.96
N ALA A 55 3.45 -4.36 -12.13
CA ALA A 55 4.25 -3.60 -11.19
C ALA A 55 3.59 -3.54 -9.81
N LYS A 56 2.27 -3.35 -9.77
CA LYS A 56 1.51 -3.36 -8.52
C LYS A 56 1.57 -4.71 -7.83
N PHE A 57 1.37 -5.79 -8.58
CA PHE A 57 1.44 -7.14 -8.03
C PHE A 57 2.83 -7.43 -7.47
N ASP A 58 3.87 -7.08 -8.22
CA ASP A 58 5.25 -7.32 -7.80
C ASP A 58 5.59 -6.54 -6.52
N ALA A 59 5.14 -5.31 -6.41
CA ALA A 59 5.36 -4.51 -5.21
C ALA A 59 4.69 -5.14 -3.98
N TRP A 60 3.49 -5.66 -4.15
CA TRP A 60 2.77 -6.38 -3.09
C TRP A 60 3.50 -7.69 -2.73
N ASP A 61 3.91 -8.45 -3.74
CA ASP A 61 4.60 -9.73 -3.53
C ASP A 61 5.92 -9.56 -2.77
N GLN A 62 6.60 -8.44 -2.93
CA GLN A 62 7.83 -8.14 -2.20
C GLN A 62 7.60 -8.02 -0.69
N LEU A 63 6.38 -7.79 -0.25
CA LEU A 63 6.03 -7.68 1.17
C LEU A 63 5.67 -9.02 1.79
N LYS A 64 5.79 -10.10 1.05
CA LYS A 64 5.46 -11.44 1.53
C LYS A 64 6.16 -11.72 2.86
N GLY A 65 5.41 -12.22 3.83
CA GLY A 65 5.92 -12.46 5.18
C GLY A 65 5.71 -11.32 6.16
N THR A 66 5.39 -10.12 5.66
CA THR A 66 5.04 -8.98 6.52
C THR A 66 3.64 -9.20 7.07
N SER A 67 3.46 -9.07 8.39
CA SER A 67 2.13 -9.22 8.99
C SER A 67 1.20 -8.10 8.54
N GLN A 68 -0.10 -8.37 8.58
CA GLN A 68 -1.09 -7.35 8.24
C GLN A 68 -0.96 -6.13 9.16
N ASP A 69 -0.74 -6.34 10.44
CA ASP A 69 -0.58 -5.24 11.40
C ASP A 69 0.65 -4.39 11.08
N ASP A 70 1.77 -5.02 10.77
CA ASP A 70 2.99 -4.28 10.41
C ASP A 70 2.79 -3.49 9.12
N ALA A 71 2.12 -4.09 8.14
CA ALA A 71 1.83 -3.39 6.88
C ALA A 71 0.90 -2.21 7.10
N MET A 72 -0.13 -2.37 7.93
CA MET A 72 -1.03 -1.26 8.28
C MET A 72 -0.26 -0.13 8.94
N GLN A 73 0.61 -0.45 9.88
CA GLN A 73 1.40 0.57 10.58
C GLN A 73 2.32 1.31 9.62
N GLN A 74 2.99 0.58 8.74
CA GLN A 74 3.86 1.19 7.75
C GLN A 74 3.07 2.09 6.79
N TYR A 75 1.86 1.68 6.42
CA TYR A 75 0.98 2.50 5.58
C TYR A 75 0.63 3.82 6.28
N VAL A 76 0.20 3.73 7.53
CA VAL A 76 -0.14 4.91 8.33
C VAL A 76 1.06 5.86 8.45
N ASP A 77 2.24 5.31 8.75
CA ASP A 77 3.46 6.10 8.91
C ASP A 77 3.85 6.78 7.60
N LEU A 78 3.73 6.07 6.47
CA LEU A 78 4.07 6.64 5.16
C LEU A 78 3.11 7.78 4.79
N VAL A 79 1.81 7.58 5.02
CA VAL A 79 0.83 8.65 4.74
C VAL A 79 1.10 9.87 5.61
N ASP A 80 1.44 9.65 6.89
CA ASP A 80 1.80 10.76 7.79
C ASP A 80 3.00 11.54 7.26
N ASP A 81 4.02 10.84 6.76
CA ASP A 81 5.20 11.48 6.20
C ASP A 81 4.89 12.31 4.96
N LEU A 82 3.84 11.93 4.23
CA LEU A 82 3.43 12.63 3.01
C LEU A 82 2.50 13.82 3.26
N LYS A 83 1.99 13.95 4.48
CA LYS A 83 1.16 15.10 4.85
C LYS A 83 2.02 16.34 5.04
N ASP A 84 1.45 17.48 4.72
CA ASP A 84 2.11 18.78 4.92
C ASP A 84 2.16 19.17 6.41
#